data_119713474a1fb80d566cfdfa81552b7f
#
_entry.id   119713474a1fb80d566cfdfa81552b7f
#
_cell.length_a   1.000
_cell.length_b   1.000
_cell.length_c   1.000
_cell.angle_alpha   90.00
_cell.angle_beta   90.00
_cell.angle_gamma   90.00
#
_symmetry.space_group_name_H-M   'P 1'
#
loop_
_entity.id
_entity.type
_entity.pdbx_description
1 polymer ?
#
loop_
_entity_poly.entity_id
_entity_poly.type
_entity_poly.pdbx_seq_one_letter_code
_entity_poly.pdbx_strand_id
1 'polypeptide(L)'
;FLISAAVALFSNRKASLQDKIEVFCKGAGDSNIILMIVIFLLAGGFSGVAKAMGGVDATVNLSLSILPANLLVVGLFIIGCFISVSMGTSVGTISALAPIGLGIAQTTGISLPLVTGAIVGGAMFGDNLSMISDTTIAAVNTQGCELKDKFKTNFLIVLPAAIITCVILIILSSGSAISTNEVYTYDIEKVI
;
A
#
# COMPACT_ATOMS: atom_id res chain seq x y z
N PHE A 1 -11.96 -12.60 -10.05
CA PHE A 1 -13.37 -12.22 -10.12
C PHE A 1 -14.19 -13.22 -10.96
N LEU A 2 -13.91 -13.39 -12.26
CA LEU A 2 -14.69 -14.26 -13.17
C LEU A 2 -14.77 -15.71 -12.68
N ILE A 3 -13.66 -16.29 -12.22
CA ILE A 3 -13.61 -17.65 -11.67
C ILE A 3 -14.47 -17.74 -10.40
N SER A 4 -14.37 -16.77 -9.49
CA SER A 4 -15.16 -16.75 -8.25
C SER A 4 -16.65 -16.62 -8.54
N ALA A 5 -17.03 -15.75 -9.49
CA ALA A 5 -18.42 -15.61 -9.94
C ALA A 5 -18.95 -16.91 -10.58
N ALA A 6 -18.15 -17.56 -11.41
CA ALA A 6 -18.50 -18.84 -12.00
C ALA A 6 -18.70 -19.92 -10.91
N VAL A 7 -17.77 -20.05 -9.96
CA VAL A 7 -17.91 -21.00 -8.84
C VAL A 7 -19.17 -20.72 -8.02
N ALA A 8 -19.46 -19.45 -7.73
CA ALA A 8 -20.68 -19.07 -7.00
C ALA A 8 -21.96 -19.47 -7.77
N LEU A 9 -21.98 -19.27 -9.08
CA LEU A 9 -23.10 -19.68 -9.94
C LEU A 9 -23.27 -21.21 -10.00
N PHE A 10 -22.18 -21.97 -9.93
CA PHE A 10 -22.24 -23.45 -9.95
C PHE A 10 -22.44 -24.06 -8.56
N SER A 11 -22.24 -23.34 -7.49
CA SER A 11 -22.24 -23.86 -6.11
C SER A 11 -23.62 -24.35 -5.66
N ASN A 12 -24.71 -23.65 -5.99
CA ASN A 12 -26.07 -24.05 -5.59
C ASN A 12 -26.79 -24.76 -6.72
N ARG A 13 -26.65 -26.09 -6.84
CA ARG A 13 -27.27 -26.89 -7.91
C ARG A 13 -28.80 -26.99 -7.86
N LYS A 14 -29.44 -26.61 -6.75
CA LYS A 14 -30.90 -26.69 -6.55
C LYS A 14 -31.65 -25.44 -7.01
N ALA A 15 -30.98 -24.29 -7.11
CA ALA A 15 -31.59 -23.05 -7.58
C ALA A 15 -31.53 -22.92 -9.11
N SER A 16 -32.56 -22.32 -9.69
CA SER A 16 -32.58 -22.01 -11.12
C SER A 16 -31.50 -20.98 -11.47
N LEU A 17 -31.05 -20.95 -12.72
CA LEU A 17 -30.07 -19.94 -13.17
C LEU A 17 -30.59 -18.53 -12.99
N GLN A 18 -31.89 -18.34 -13.20
CA GLN A 18 -32.56 -17.04 -13.08
C GLN A 18 -32.55 -16.54 -11.61
N ASP A 19 -32.86 -17.41 -10.65
CA ASP A 19 -32.79 -17.09 -9.22
C ASP A 19 -31.37 -16.71 -8.79
N LYS A 20 -30.37 -17.43 -9.28
CA LYS A 20 -28.96 -17.16 -8.99
C LYS A 20 -28.51 -15.79 -9.52
N ILE A 21 -28.93 -15.44 -10.74
CA ILE A 21 -28.65 -14.13 -11.34
C ILE A 21 -29.37 -13.03 -10.54
N GLU A 22 -30.59 -13.25 -10.12
CA GLU A 22 -31.35 -12.27 -9.32
C GLU A 22 -30.68 -12.03 -7.96
N VAL A 23 -30.26 -13.08 -7.27
CA VAL A 23 -29.52 -12.98 -6.00
C VAL A 23 -28.18 -12.26 -6.19
N PHE A 24 -27.47 -12.56 -7.28
CA PHE A 24 -26.22 -11.88 -7.62
C PHE A 24 -26.44 -10.38 -7.88
N CYS A 25 -27.47 -10.02 -8.66
CA CYS A 25 -27.81 -8.64 -8.94
C CYS A 25 -28.25 -7.87 -7.69
N LYS A 26 -29.03 -8.50 -6.79
CA LYS A 26 -29.40 -7.91 -5.51
C LYS A 26 -28.17 -7.66 -4.63
N GLY A 27 -27.24 -8.62 -4.56
CA GLY A 27 -25.99 -8.44 -3.83
C GLY A 27 -25.11 -7.36 -4.44
N ALA A 28 -24.98 -7.32 -5.77
CA ALA A 28 -24.18 -6.32 -6.45
C ALA A 28 -24.78 -4.89 -6.34
N GLY A 29 -26.11 -4.78 -6.20
CA GLY A 29 -26.82 -3.51 -6.02
C GLY A 29 -26.98 -3.10 -4.56
N ASP A 30 -26.40 -3.83 -3.60
CA ASP A 30 -26.40 -3.42 -2.20
C ASP A 30 -25.74 -2.06 -2.02
N SER A 31 -26.34 -1.19 -1.20
CA SER A 31 -25.86 0.17 -1.00
C SER A 31 -24.42 0.24 -0.47
N ASN A 32 -24.00 -0.71 0.36
CA ASN A 32 -22.64 -0.77 0.86
C ASN A 32 -21.65 -1.17 -0.23
N ILE A 33 -22.04 -2.10 -1.11
CA ILE A 33 -21.21 -2.50 -2.25
C ILE A 33 -21.04 -1.34 -3.23
N ILE A 34 -22.14 -0.65 -3.57
CA ILE A 34 -22.07 0.54 -4.44
C ILE A 34 -21.23 1.64 -3.81
N LEU A 35 -21.39 1.90 -2.51
CA LEU A 35 -20.56 2.87 -1.79
C LEU A 35 -19.07 2.53 -1.88
N MET A 36 -18.71 1.26 -1.68
CA MET A 36 -17.31 0.80 -1.80
C MET A 36 -16.78 1.00 -3.23
N ILE A 37 -17.56 0.69 -4.25
CA ILE A 37 -17.17 0.91 -5.66
C ILE A 37 -16.89 2.40 -5.92
N VAL A 38 -17.76 3.29 -5.44
CA VAL A 38 -17.59 4.74 -5.59
C VAL A 38 -16.32 5.21 -4.87
N ILE A 39 -16.08 4.74 -3.65
CA ILE A 39 -14.86 5.06 -2.90
C ILE A 39 -13.61 4.60 -3.65
N PHE A 40 -13.60 3.39 -4.20
CA PHE A 40 -12.48 2.86 -4.99
C PHE A 40 -12.20 3.70 -6.24
N LEU A 41 -13.26 4.11 -6.96
CA LEU A 41 -13.10 4.97 -8.12
C LEU A 41 -12.50 6.33 -7.74
N LEU A 42 -12.99 6.95 -6.66
CA LEU A 42 -12.47 8.23 -6.18
C LEU A 42 -11.03 8.11 -5.65
N ALA A 43 -10.73 7.09 -4.88
CA ALA A 43 -9.37 6.83 -4.37
C ALA A 43 -8.39 6.54 -5.51
N GLY A 44 -8.81 5.75 -6.51
CA GLY A 44 -8.01 5.51 -7.73
C GLY A 44 -7.77 6.80 -8.52
N GLY A 45 -8.80 7.64 -8.67
CA GLY A 45 -8.68 8.95 -9.29
C GLY A 45 -7.71 9.87 -8.55
N PHE A 46 -7.83 9.95 -7.23
CA PHE A 46 -6.90 10.71 -6.39
C PHE A 46 -5.46 10.22 -6.52
N SER A 47 -5.25 8.91 -6.44
CA SER A 47 -3.93 8.28 -6.61
C SER A 47 -3.32 8.60 -7.99
N GLY A 48 -4.15 8.52 -9.05
CA GLY A 48 -3.74 8.86 -10.41
C GLY A 48 -3.31 10.32 -10.55
N VAL A 49 -4.09 11.25 -9.99
CA VAL A 49 -3.77 12.68 -9.99
C VAL A 49 -2.50 12.97 -9.17
N ALA A 50 -2.39 12.43 -7.96
CA ALA A 50 -1.22 12.59 -7.11
C ALA A 50 0.08 12.12 -7.80
N LYS A 51 0.00 10.99 -8.52
CA LYS A 51 1.10 10.48 -9.32
C LYS A 51 1.40 11.38 -10.53
N ALA A 52 0.37 11.80 -11.28
CA ALA A 52 0.52 12.66 -12.45
C ALA A 52 1.08 14.05 -12.10
N MET A 53 0.80 14.57 -10.91
CA MET A 53 1.37 15.82 -10.40
C MET A 53 2.82 15.68 -9.91
N GLY A 54 3.41 14.49 -9.94
CA GLY A 54 4.74 14.26 -9.41
C GLY A 54 4.81 14.27 -7.86
N GLY A 55 3.66 14.30 -7.19
CA GLY A 55 3.62 14.36 -5.72
C GLY A 55 4.27 13.16 -5.04
N VAL A 56 4.18 11.99 -5.66
CA VAL A 56 4.87 10.77 -5.17
C VAL A 56 6.37 10.93 -5.32
N ASP A 57 6.84 11.34 -6.50
CA ASP A 57 8.26 11.51 -6.81
C ASP A 57 8.89 12.60 -5.93
N ALA A 58 8.18 13.71 -5.72
CA ALA A 58 8.62 14.80 -4.83
C ALA A 58 8.76 14.31 -3.38
N THR A 59 7.80 13.55 -2.87
CA THR A 59 7.84 12.99 -1.51
C THR A 59 9.01 12.03 -1.34
N VAL A 60 9.23 11.17 -2.33
CA VAL A 60 10.33 10.21 -2.32
C VAL A 60 11.68 10.93 -2.39
N ASN A 61 11.86 11.86 -3.33
CA ASN A 61 13.10 12.61 -3.49
C ASN A 61 13.45 13.40 -2.22
N LEU A 62 12.47 14.09 -1.62
CA LEU A 62 12.65 14.79 -0.37
C LEU A 62 13.10 13.83 0.75
N SER A 63 12.43 12.69 0.87
CA SER A 63 12.74 11.72 1.91
C SER A 63 14.12 11.09 1.73
N LEU A 64 14.52 10.77 0.50
CA LEU A 64 15.84 10.23 0.18
C LEU A 64 16.96 11.26 0.36
N SER A 65 16.68 12.56 0.17
CA SER A 65 17.67 13.62 0.39
C SER A 65 18.02 13.82 1.87
N ILE A 66 17.13 13.43 2.77
CA ILE A 66 17.32 13.57 4.22
C ILE A 66 17.95 12.31 4.82
N LEU A 67 17.81 11.15 4.19
CA LEU A 67 18.22 9.86 4.74
C LEU A 67 19.66 9.50 4.36
N PRO A 68 20.50 9.13 5.32
CA PRO A 68 21.83 8.58 5.03
C PRO A 68 21.72 7.19 4.35
N ALA A 69 22.72 6.85 3.54
CA ALA A 69 22.72 5.64 2.70
C ALA A 69 22.44 4.33 3.45
N ASN A 70 22.92 4.22 4.70
CA ASN A 70 22.70 3.06 5.56
C ASN A 70 21.27 2.93 6.09
N LEU A 71 20.46 3.99 6.00
CA LEU A 71 19.04 4.00 6.39
C LEU A 71 18.08 4.01 5.21
N LEU A 72 18.56 3.88 3.97
CA LEU A 72 17.73 3.95 2.77
C LEU A 72 16.59 2.91 2.78
N VAL A 73 16.89 1.67 3.19
CA VAL A 73 15.89 0.60 3.21
C VAL A 73 14.81 0.87 4.25
N VAL A 74 15.20 1.31 5.44
CA VAL A 74 14.25 1.70 6.49
C VAL A 74 13.47 2.94 6.09
N GLY A 75 14.14 3.88 5.42
CA GLY A 75 13.50 5.05 4.85
C GLY A 75 12.41 4.70 3.85
N LEU A 76 12.68 3.78 2.93
CA LEU A 76 11.67 3.28 1.98
C LEU A 76 10.47 2.63 2.68
N PHE A 77 10.72 1.88 3.76
CA PHE A 77 9.64 1.34 4.58
C PHE A 77 8.79 2.45 5.20
N ILE A 78 9.40 3.45 5.83
CA ILE A 78 8.70 4.58 6.47
C ILE A 78 7.94 5.42 5.42
N ILE A 79 8.57 5.70 4.28
CA ILE A 79 7.93 6.41 3.16
C ILE A 79 6.72 5.61 2.66
N GLY A 80 6.88 4.30 2.49
CA GLY A 80 5.80 3.40 2.12
C GLY A 80 4.63 3.45 3.11
N CYS A 81 4.92 3.46 4.43
CA CYS A 81 3.91 3.64 5.47
C CYS A 81 3.15 4.96 5.29
N PHE A 82 3.87 6.07 5.15
CA PHE A 82 3.27 7.40 5.07
C PHE A 82 2.41 7.58 3.81
N ILE A 83 2.96 7.21 2.65
CA ILE A 83 2.24 7.30 1.37
C ILE A 83 0.99 6.42 1.42
N SER A 84 1.09 5.20 1.93
CA SER A 84 -0.02 4.26 1.97
C SER A 84 -1.13 4.70 2.93
N VAL A 85 -0.79 5.28 4.09
CA VAL A 85 -1.79 5.91 4.97
C VAL A 85 -2.53 7.03 4.25
N SER A 86 -1.80 7.85 3.49
CA SER A 86 -2.35 9.01 2.79
C SER A 86 -3.19 8.63 1.58
N MET A 87 -2.78 7.61 0.82
CA MET A 87 -3.47 7.14 -0.40
C MET A 87 -4.58 6.14 -0.11
N GLY A 88 -4.55 5.46 1.03
CA GLY A 88 -5.51 4.42 1.38
C GLY A 88 -5.41 3.15 0.54
N THR A 89 -4.25 2.87 -0.04
CA THR A 89 -4.05 1.67 -0.87
C THR A 89 -2.61 1.18 -0.83
N SER A 90 -2.43 -0.07 -0.45
CA SER A 90 -1.12 -0.73 -0.51
C SER A 90 -0.66 -0.98 -1.95
N VAL A 91 -1.56 -1.42 -2.82
CA VAL A 91 -1.25 -1.71 -4.23
C VAL A 91 -0.80 -0.44 -4.98
N GLY A 92 -1.51 0.67 -4.77
CA GLY A 92 -1.14 1.96 -5.37
C GLY A 92 0.23 2.43 -4.90
N THR A 93 0.51 2.31 -3.61
CA THR A 93 1.79 2.66 -3.00
C THR A 93 2.94 1.79 -3.53
N ILE A 94 2.75 0.47 -3.59
CA ILE A 94 3.75 -0.46 -4.14
C ILE A 94 4.03 -0.11 -5.60
N SER A 95 2.99 0.12 -6.40
CA SER A 95 3.14 0.47 -7.83
C SER A 95 3.90 1.77 -8.05
N ALA A 96 3.76 2.73 -7.13
CA ALA A 96 4.47 4.01 -7.19
C ALA A 96 5.94 3.89 -6.76
N LEU A 97 6.21 3.12 -5.69
CA LEU A 97 7.54 3.01 -5.10
C LEU A 97 8.41 1.92 -5.74
N ALA A 98 7.83 0.89 -6.36
CA ALA A 98 8.60 -0.22 -6.91
C ALA A 98 9.65 0.20 -7.96
N PRO A 99 9.35 1.09 -8.94
CA PRO A 99 10.35 1.56 -9.90
C PRO A 99 11.52 2.29 -9.22
N ILE A 100 11.22 3.07 -8.18
CA ILE A 100 12.21 3.82 -7.42
C ILE A 100 13.08 2.88 -6.60
N GLY A 101 12.46 1.92 -5.92
CA GLY A 101 13.17 0.89 -5.18
C GLY A 101 14.09 0.04 -6.06
N LEU A 102 13.64 -0.28 -7.29
CA LEU A 102 14.47 -0.98 -8.28
C LEU A 102 15.70 -0.13 -8.66
N GLY A 103 15.50 1.15 -8.94
CA GLY A 103 16.59 2.08 -9.24
C GLY A 103 17.61 2.17 -8.09
N ILE A 104 17.12 2.30 -6.85
CA ILE A 104 17.98 2.32 -5.65
C ILE A 104 18.75 1.01 -5.51
N ALA A 105 18.10 -0.15 -5.65
CA ALA A 105 18.78 -1.44 -5.55
C ALA A 105 19.89 -1.60 -6.60
N GLN A 106 19.65 -1.15 -7.84
CA GLN A 106 20.61 -1.23 -8.92
C GLN A 106 21.82 -0.30 -8.72
N THR A 107 21.59 0.89 -8.20
CA THR A 107 22.65 1.89 -8.02
C THR A 107 23.47 1.68 -6.75
N THR A 108 22.83 1.25 -5.66
CA THR A 108 23.52 1.06 -4.36
C THR A 108 24.05 -0.35 -4.15
N GLY A 109 23.67 -1.32 -4.99
CA GLY A 109 24.01 -2.73 -4.78
C GLY A 109 23.27 -3.40 -3.62
N ILE A 110 22.30 -2.72 -3.02
CA ILE A 110 21.45 -3.32 -1.96
C ILE A 110 20.58 -4.42 -2.57
N SER A 111 20.41 -5.50 -1.83
CA SER A 111 19.60 -6.64 -2.25
C SER A 111 18.18 -6.22 -2.67
N LEU A 112 17.79 -6.49 -3.92
CA LEU A 112 16.46 -6.16 -4.45
C LEU A 112 15.31 -6.79 -3.61
N PRO A 113 15.40 -8.04 -3.15
CA PRO A 113 14.39 -8.60 -2.23
C PRO A 113 14.24 -7.81 -0.92
N LEU A 114 15.33 -7.24 -0.39
CA LEU A 114 15.27 -6.44 0.83
C LEU A 114 14.56 -5.11 0.60
N VAL A 115 14.88 -4.43 -0.51
CA VAL A 115 14.24 -3.17 -0.90
C VAL A 115 12.74 -3.38 -1.20
N THR A 116 12.39 -4.41 -1.97
CA THR A 116 10.99 -4.72 -2.26
C THR A 116 10.23 -5.15 -1.03
N GLY A 117 10.83 -5.92 -0.14
CA GLY A 117 10.24 -6.30 1.14
C GLY A 117 9.93 -5.09 2.03
N ALA A 118 10.83 -4.11 2.08
CA ALA A 118 10.62 -2.86 2.81
C ALA A 118 9.45 -2.05 2.23
N ILE A 119 9.38 -1.90 0.90
CA ILE A 119 8.30 -1.18 0.22
C ILE A 119 6.94 -1.86 0.46
N VAL A 120 6.87 -3.18 0.27
CA VAL A 120 5.64 -3.95 0.46
C VAL A 120 5.18 -3.91 1.91
N GLY A 121 6.10 -4.13 2.85
CA GLY A 121 5.81 -4.09 4.28
C GLY A 121 5.31 -2.72 4.73
N GLY A 122 5.97 -1.64 4.28
CA GLY A 122 5.54 -0.27 4.56
C GLY A 122 4.17 0.07 3.98
N ALA A 123 3.94 -0.31 2.72
CA ALA A 123 2.67 -0.09 2.06
C ALA A 123 1.52 -0.84 2.75
N MET A 124 1.72 -2.08 3.15
CA MET A 124 0.71 -2.86 3.88
C MET A 124 0.47 -2.32 5.29
N PHE A 125 1.52 -1.88 5.99
CA PHE A 125 1.37 -1.23 7.28
C PHE A 125 0.52 0.03 7.19
N GLY A 126 0.83 0.91 6.23
CA GLY A 126 0.10 2.16 6.04
C GLY A 126 -1.36 1.94 5.64
N ASP A 127 -1.62 0.98 4.77
CA ASP A 127 -2.97 0.59 4.36
C ASP A 127 -3.83 0.15 5.54
N ASN A 128 -3.26 -0.65 6.45
CA ASN A 128 -3.95 -1.08 7.68
C ASN A 128 -4.33 0.09 8.61
N LEU A 129 -3.59 1.17 8.61
CA LEU A 129 -3.82 2.36 9.43
C LEU A 129 -4.57 3.47 8.69
N SER A 130 -4.79 3.34 7.39
CA SER A 130 -5.55 4.33 6.64
C SER A 130 -7.04 4.26 6.95
N MET A 131 -7.63 5.43 7.19
CA MET A 131 -9.08 5.55 7.39
C MET A 131 -9.86 5.52 6.07
N ILE A 132 -9.18 5.78 4.96
CA ILE A 132 -9.77 5.80 3.61
C ILE A 132 -9.46 4.51 2.84
N SER A 133 -8.79 3.54 3.46
CA SER A 133 -8.49 2.24 2.85
C SER A 133 -9.76 1.46 2.58
N ASP A 134 -9.84 0.91 1.38
CA ASP A 134 -10.93 0.05 0.92
C ASP A 134 -11.11 -1.18 1.82
N THR A 135 -10.02 -1.82 2.18
CA THR A 135 -10.02 -2.98 3.08
C THR A 135 -10.51 -2.62 4.49
N THR A 136 -10.14 -1.43 4.98
CA THR A 136 -10.60 -0.91 6.26
C THR A 136 -12.10 -0.65 6.25
N ILE A 137 -12.60 0.04 5.22
CA ILE A 137 -14.02 0.37 5.08
C ILE A 137 -14.85 -0.89 4.92
N ALA A 138 -14.40 -1.85 4.10
CA ALA A 138 -15.06 -3.12 3.94
C ALA A 138 -15.16 -3.90 5.27
N ALA A 139 -14.07 -4.00 6.02
CA ALA A 139 -14.04 -4.70 7.29
C ALA A 139 -14.96 -4.06 8.34
N VAL A 140 -14.93 -2.74 8.47
CA VAL A 140 -15.76 -2.00 9.44
C VAL A 140 -17.24 -2.15 9.12
N ASN A 141 -17.63 -1.97 7.84
CA ASN A 141 -19.03 -2.07 7.42
C ASN A 141 -19.58 -3.49 7.58
N THR A 142 -18.80 -4.51 7.24
CA THR A 142 -19.26 -5.91 7.36
C THR A 142 -19.35 -6.38 8.79
N GLN A 143 -18.50 -5.87 9.69
CA GLN A 143 -18.51 -6.23 11.12
C GLN A 143 -19.43 -5.32 11.97
N GLY A 144 -19.96 -4.24 11.41
CA GLY A 144 -20.80 -3.28 12.12
C GLY A 144 -20.10 -2.59 13.29
N CYS A 145 -18.77 -2.41 13.21
CA CYS A 145 -17.98 -1.73 14.22
C CYS A 145 -17.67 -0.28 13.83
N GLU A 146 -17.22 0.54 14.78
CA GLU A 146 -16.80 1.90 14.50
C GLU A 146 -15.37 1.95 13.92
N LEU A 147 -15.15 2.82 12.95
CA LEU A 147 -13.84 3.05 12.33
C LEU A 147 -12.76 3.40 13.37
N LYS A 148 -13.15 4.19 14.38
CA LYS A 148 -12.26 4.60 15.49
C LYS A 148 -11.76 3.41 16.31
N ASP A 149 -12.61 2.44 16.59
CA ASP A 149 -12.25 1.25 17.38
C ASP A 149 -11.32 0.34 16.58
N LYS A 150 -11.61 0.14 15.30
CA LYS A 150 -10.73 -0.58 14.38
C LYS A 150 -9.35 0.07 14.33
N PHE A 151 -9.29 1.39 14.17
CA PHE A 151 -8.01 2.12 14.09
C PHE A 151 -7.20 1.95 15.38
N LYS A 152 -7.81 2.16 16.55
CA LYS A 152 -7.15 2.00 17.85
C LYS A 152 -6.60 0.59 18.06
N THR A 153 -7.39 -0.42 17.74
CA THR A 153 -6.98 -1.82 17.88
C THR A 153 -5.86 -2.17 16.91
N ASN A 154 -5.99 -1.79 15.63
CA ASN A 154 -4.95 -2.03 14.64
C ASN A 154 -3.64 -1.32 14.98
N PHE A 155 -3.71 -0.07 15.44
CA PHE A 155 -2.51 0.68 15.82
C PHE A 155 -1.70 -0.06 16.90
N LEU A 156 -2.38 -0.59 17.93
CA LEU A 156 -1.73 -1.36 18.98
C LEU A 156 -1.10 -2.68 18.49
N ILE A 157 -1.66 -3.29 17.45
CA ILE A 157 -1.17 -4.55 16.89
C ILE A 157 -0.01 -4.29 15.92
N VAL A 158 -0.18 -3.35 15.00
CA VAL A 158 0.78 -3.17 13.89
C VAL A 158 1.98 -2.32 14.28
N LEU A 159 1.86 -1.41 15.27
CA LEU A 159 2.98 -0.57 15.70
C LEU A 159 4.18 -1.39 16.22
N PRO A 160 4.00 -2.37 17.14
CA PRO A 160 5.10 -3.23 17.56
C PRO A 160 5.72 -4.00 16.40
N ALA A 161 4.90 -4.50 15.46
CA ALA A 161 5.38 -5.19 14.26
C ALA A 161 6.23 -4.26 13.37
N ALA A 162 5.82 -3.00 13.20
CA ALA A 162 6.58 -2.02 12.43
C ALA A 162 7.94 -1.71 13.09
N ILE A 163 7.97 -1.56 14.43
CA ILE A 163 9.22 -1.32 15.16
C ILE A 163 10.18 -2.51 14.97
N ILE A 164 9.69 -3.74 15.15
CA ILE A 164 10.48 -4.95 14.93
C ILE A 164 10.99 -5.00 13.48
N THR A 165 10.14 -4.71 12.51
CA THR A 165 10.51 -4.67 11.10
C THR A 165 11.60 -3.63 10.84
N CYS A 166 11.49 -2.43 11.39
CA CYS A 166 12.54 -1.40 11.27
C CYS A 166 13.88 -1.89 11.83
N VAL A 167 13.87 -2.53 13.01
CA VAL A 167 15.10 -3.09 13.60
C VAL A 167 15.72 -4.17 12.71
N ILE A 168 14.91 -5.08 12.19
CA ILE A 168 15.37 -6.14 11.27
C ILE A 168 15.93 -5.52 9.98
N LEU A 169 15.27 -4.53 9.40
CA LEU A 169 15.73 -3.86 8.19
C LEU A 169 17.07 -3.12 8.42
N ILE A 170 17.27 -2.49 9.59
CA ILE A 170 18.53 -1.86 9.96
C ILE A 170 19.65 -2.92 10.02
N ILE A 171 19.40 -4.04 10.69
CA ILE A 171 20.40 -5.11 10.83
C ILE A 171 20.77 -5.68 9.47
N LEU A 172 19.79 -6.00 8.64
CA LEU A 172 20.01 -6.57 7.31
C LEU A 172 20.67 -5.57 6.35
N SER A 173 20.31 -4.29 6.44
CA SER A 173 20.92 -3.23 5.63
C SER A 173 22.38 -2.97 6.03
N SER A 174 22.71 -3.05 7.31
CA SER A 174 24.09 -2.86 7.80
C SER A 174 25.03 -3.97 7.38
N GLY A 175 24.52 -5.16 7.11
CA GLY A 175 25.30 -6.30 6.61
C GLY A 175 25.55 -6.27 5.09
N SER A 176 24.87 -5.42 4.35
CA SER A 176 25.07 -5.23 2.91
C SER A 176 26.15 -4.18 2.69
N ALA A 177 27.27 -4.56 2.06
CA ALA A 177 28.33 -3.61 1.70
C ALA A 177 27.77 -2.59 0.71
N ILE A 178 27.44 -1.40 1.21
CA ILE A 178 26.98 -0.30 0.36
C ILE A 178 28.22 0.26 -0.34
N SER A 179 28.30 0.09 -1.66
CA SER A 179 29.31 0.75 -2.49
C SER A 179 28.97 2.24 -2.59
N THR A 180 29.46 3.01 -1.64
CA THR A 180 29.22 4.46 -1.55
C THR A 180 30.16 5.24 -2.50
N ASN A 181 30.16 4.93 -3.78
CA ASN A 181 31.02 5.66 -4.74
C ASN A 181 30.31 6.79 -5.48
N GLU A 182 29.04 7.06 -5.23
CA GLU A 182 28.40 8.25 -5.80
C GLU A 182 27.57 9.00 -4.73
N VAL A 183 27.98 10.23 -4.49
CA VAL A 183 27.18 11.21 -3.77
C VAL A 183 25.96 11.51 -4.63
N TYR A 184 24.79 11.05 -4.22
CA TYR A 184 23.55 11.36 -4.90
C TYR A 184 23.27 12.87 -4.77
N THR A 185 23.66 13.66 -5.74
CA THR A 185 23.16 15.02 -5.93
C THR A 185 21.76 14.90 -6.55
N TYR A 186 20.75 14.83 -5.70
CA TYR A 186 19.37 14.95 -6.17
C TYR A 186 19.15 16.40 -6.64
N ASP A 187 18.69 16.51 -7.87
CA ASP A 187 18.42 17.79 -8.51
C ASP A 187 17.16 18.40 -7.88
N ILE A 188 17.35 19.27 -6.88
CA ILE A 188 16.26 19.94 -6.15
C ILE A 188 15.41 20.80 -7.12
N GLU A 189 15.98 21.19 -8.27
CA GLU A 189 15.25 21.94 -9.31
C GLU A 189 14.08 21.16 -9.94
N LYS A 190 14.04 19.82 -9.80
CA LYS A 190 12.91 19.00 -10.28
C LYS A 190 11.78 18.83 -9.27
N VAL A 191 11.91 19.43 -8.08
CA VAL A 191 10.92 19.34 -7.00
C VAL A 191 10.05 20.59 -6.91
N ILE A 192 10.41 21.65 -7.63
CA ILE A 192 9.67 22.91 -7.76
C ILE A 192 9.10 22.99 -9.18
#